data_5db7fbf713fed34d8dd3ed6c77070e74
#
_entry.id   5db7fbf713fed34d8dd3ed6c77070e74
#
_cell.length_a   1.000
_cell.length_b   1.000
_cell.length_c   1.000
_cell.angle_alpha   90.00
_cell.angle_beta   90.00
_cell.angle_gamma   90.00
#
_symmetry.space_group_name_H-M   'P 1'
#
loop_
_entity.id
_entity.type
_entity.pdbx_description
1 polymer ?
#
loop_
_entity_poly.entity_id
_entity_poly.type
_entity_poly.pdbx_seq_one_letter_code
_entity_poly.pdbx_strand_id
1 'polypeptide(L)'
;MVGAAVTVVVFALLGWQAALGFVIGAVLSGAAGFIGMKVSVQANVRTTQAASVSLQDGLSMAFKSGAVTGLLVVGLALLGVVAYFGLLVGVLGYDEGSRKVVDGLVALGFGASLISIFARLGGGIFTKGADVGGDMVGKVEAGIPEDDPRNAATIADNVGDNVGDCAGMAADLFETYAVTIVATMVLSAIYFAGTDYLGSILLFPLAICAVCIIASVIGTFFVKLGKGSTNIMGALYKGLIATGVLTCLLYTSPSPRDA
;
A
#
# COMPACT_ATOMS: atom_id res chain seq x y z
N MET A 1 12.56 -8.19 -17.14
CA MET A 1 13.24 -9.46 -17.47
C MET A 1 13.16 -10.46 -16.31
N VAL A 2 13.60 -10.13 -15.09
CA VAL A 2 13.52 -11.05 -13.93
C VAL A 2 12.10 -11.55 -13.67
N GLY A 3 11.10 -10.66 -13.62
CA GLY A 3 9.70 -11.05 -13.41
C GLY A 3 9.16 -12.02 -14.46
N ALA A 4 9.52 -11.84 -15.74
CA ALA A 4 9.13 -12.77 -16.79
C ALA A 4 9.78 -14.15 -16.62
N ALA A 5 11.07 -14.19 -16.26
CA ALA A 5 11.75 -15.46 -15.99
C ALA A 5 11.13 -16.19 -14.79
N VAL A 6 10.85 -15.48 -13.69
CA VAL A 6 10.18 -16.06 -12.52
C VAL A 6 8.76 -16.53 -12.88
N THR A 7 8.01 -15.78 -13.69
CA THR A 7 6.67 -16.22 -14.16
C THR A 7 6.73 -17.56 -14.92
N VAL A 8 7.74 -17.73 -15.77
CA VAL A 8 7.93 -19.00 -16.50
C VAL A 8 8.26 -20.15 -15.55
N VAL A 9 9.09 -19.90 -14.56
CA VAL A 9 9.42 -20.91 -13.50
C VAL A 9 8.18 -21.28 -12.69
N VAL A 10 7.41 -20.28 -12.25
CA VAL A 10 6.14 -20.50 -11.51
C VAL A 10 5.15 -21.28 -12.36
N PHE A 11 5.04 -20.95 -13.66
CA PHE A 11 4.20 -21.69 -14.59
C PHE A 11 4.60 -23.16 -14.70
N ALA A 12 5.90 -23.42 -14.82
CA ALA A 12 6.41 -24.78 -14.99
C ALA A 12 6.26 -25.65 -13.73
N LEU A 13 6.40 -25.04 -12.52
CA LEU A 13 6.37 -25.75 -11.25
C LEU A 13 4.98 -25.85 -10.63
N LEU A 14 4.19 -24.77 -10.67
CA LEU A 14 2.92 -24.64 -9.97
C LEU A 14 1.69 -24.55 -10.91
N GLY A 15 1.93 -24.44 -12.19
CA GLY A 15 0.89 -24.37 -13.21
C GLY A 15 0.43 -22.94 -13.55
N TRP A 16 -0.49 -22.86 -14.52
CA TRP A 16 -0.91 -21.59 -15.09
C TRP A 16 -1.69 -20.70 -14.09
N GLN A 17 -2.41 -21.30 -13.15
CA GLN A 17 -3.14 -20.55 -12.13
C GLN A 17 -2.17 -19.74 -11.25
N ALA A 18 -1.14 -20.39 -10.73
CA ALA A 18 -0.13 -19.71 -9.92
C ALA A 18 0.62 -18.64 -10.72
N ALA A 19 0.95 -18.91 -11.99
CA ALA A 19 1.58 -17.92 -12.87
C ALA A 19 0.68 -16.70 -13.11
N LEU A 20 -0.62 -16.90 -13.29
CA LEU A 20 -1.58 -15.80 -13.43
C LEU A 20 -1.68 -14.97 -12.16
N GLY A 21 -1.80 -15.62 -10.99
CA GLY A 21 -1.77 -14.93 -9.69
C GLY A 21 -0.51 -14.10 -9.51
N PHE A 22 0.65 -14.67 -9.79
CA PHE A 22 1.94 -13.98 -9.73
C PHE A 22 1.97 -12.72 -10.60
N VAL A 23 1.51 -12.81 -11.85
CA VAL A 23 1.45 -11.65 -12.77
C VAL A 23 0.48 -10.59 -12.26
N ILE A 24 -0.70 -10.98 -11.77
CA ILE A 24 -1.69 -10.05 -11.21
C ILE A 24 -1.07 -9.30 -10.02
N GLY A 25 -0.46 -10.01 -9.07
CA GLY A 25 0.19 -9.40 -7.91
C GLY A 25 1.30 -8.41 -8.30
N ALA A 26 2.16 -8.81 -9.24
CA ALA A 26 3.24 -7.97 -9.75
C ALA A 26 2.70 -6.69 -10.43
N VAL A 27 1.70 -6.82 -11.29
CA VAL A 27 1.13 -5.67 -12.03
C VAL A 27 0.43 -4.70 -11.08
N LEU A 28 -0.37 -5.21 -10.14
CA LEU A 28 -1.11 -4.36 -9.19
C LEU A 28 -0.18 -3.64 -8.22
N SER A 29 0.86 -4.32 -7.69
CA SER A 29 1.88 -3.71 -6.84
C SER A 29 2.64 -2.61 -7.59
N GLY A 30 3.10 -2.89 -8.81
CA GLY A 30 3.78 -1.91 -9.66
C GLY A 30 2.88 -0.72 -10.02
N ALA A 31 1.60 -0.96 -10.31
CA ALA A 31 0.63 0.09 -10.59
C ALA A 31 0.40 1.00 -9.38
N ALA A 32 0.28 0.43 -8.17
CA ALA A 32 0.11 1.19 -6.94
C ALA A 32 1.29 2.15 -6.71
N GLY A 33 2.53 1.66 -6.83
CA GLY A 33 3.74 2.46 -6.67
C GLY A 33 3.85 3.54 -7.77
N PHE A 34 3.66 3.17 -9.03
CA PHE A 34 3.79 4.11 -10.16
C PHE A 34 2.75 5.24 -10.14
N ILE A 35 1.48 4.91 -9.92
CA ILE A 35 0.40 5.91 -9.86
C ILE A 35 0.58 6.80 -8.63
N GLY A 36 0.89 6.21 -7.46
CA GLY A 36 1.15 6.93 -6.23
C GLY A 36 2.28 7.96 -6.40
N MET A 37 3.42 7.54 -6.94
CA MET A 37 4.55 8.42 -7.24
C MET A 37 4.15 9.55 -8.20
N LYS A 38 3.46 9.24 -9.30
CA LYS A 38 3.03 10.24 -10.28
C LYS A 38 2.11 11.30 -9.66
N VAL A 39 1.20 10.90 -8.79
CA VAL A 39 0.31 11.83 -8.08
C VAL A 39 1.09 12.68 -7.09
N SER A 40 1.99 12.07 -6.32
CA SER A 40 2.80 12.77 -5.31
C SER A 40 3.72 13.81 -5.92
N VAL A 41 4.46 13.48 -6.97
CA VAL A 41 5.32 14.44 -7.68
C VAL A 41 4.54 15.63 -8.23
N GLN A 42 3.35 15.40 -8.79
CA GLN A 42 2.49 16.49 -9.26
C GLN A 42 1.88 17.33 -8.13
N ALA A 43 1.74 16.75 -6.94
CA ALA A 43 1.21 17.44 -5.78
C ALA A 43 2.23 18.38 -5.12
N ASN A 44 3.55 18.16 -5.28
CA ASN A 44 4.60 18.94 -4.64
C ASN A 44 4.45 20.44 -4.87
N VAL A 45 4.35 20.88 -6.14
CA VAL A 45 4.18 22.29 -6.50
C VAL A 45 2.87 22.87 -5.93
N ARG A 46 1.79 22.07 -5.96
CA ARG A 46 0.48 22.46 -5.42
C ARG A 46 0.51 22.60 -3.90
N THR A 47 1.22 21.70 -3.23
CA THR A 47 1.43 21.75 -1.78
C THR A 47 2.22 22.98 -1.38
N THR A 48 3.30 23.30 -2.09
CA THR A 48 4.10 24.52 -1.87
C THR A 48 3.26 25.77 -2.06
N GLN A 49 2.48 25.84 -3.14
CA GLN A 49 1.59 26.97 -3.38
C GLN A 49 0.50 27.10 -2.30
N ALA A 50 -0.11 26.01 -1.87
CA ALA A 50 -1.11 26.01 -0.81
C ALA A 50 -0.50 26.41 0.54
N ALA A 51 0.70 25.93 0.86
CA ALA A 51 1.41 26.25 2.08
C ALA A 51 1.82 27.75 2.17
N SER A 52 2.03 28.40 1.02
CA SER A 52 2.29 29.84 0.99
C SER A 52 1.06 30.69 1.39
N VAL A 53 -0.14 30.13 1.32
CA VAL A 53 -1.38 30.79 1.73
C VAL A 53 -1.68 30.49 3.20
N SER A 54 -1.70 29.21 3.57
CA SER A 54 -1.88 28.78 4.97
C SER A 54 -1.32 27.39 5.22
N LEU A 55 -0.89 27.15 6.47
CA LEU A 55 -0.41 25.82 6.89
C LEU A 55 -1.50 24.75 6.76
N GLN A 56 -2.76 25.10 7.01
CA GLN A 56 -3.90 24.18 6.86
C GLN A 56 -4.12 23.77 5.41
N ASP A 57 -3.99 24.71 4.47
CA ASP A 57 -4.16 24.42 3.04
C ASP A 57 -3.01 23.55 2.52
N GLY A 58 -1.77 23.85 2.95
CA GLY A 58 -0.60 23.02 2.67
C GLY A 58 -0.78 21.59 3.18
N LEU A 59 -1.16 21.42 4.46
CA LEU A 59 -1.45 20.11 5.05
C LEU A 59 -2.58 19.38 4.28
N SER A 60 -3.66 20.09 3.95
CA SER A 60 -4.78 19.48 3.23
C SER A 60 -4.37 18.96 1.85
N MET A 61 -3.54 19.71 1.13
CA MET A 61 -3.05 19.31 -0.20
C MET A 61 -2.09 18.11 -0.10
N ALA A 62 -1.11 18.17 0.79
CA ALA A 62 -0.15 17.10 1.02
C ALA A 62 -0.86 15.81 1.47
N PHE A 63 -1.78 15.92 2.44
CA PHE A 63 -2.53 14.78 2.96
C PHE A 63 -3.42 14.13 1.88
N LYS A 64 -4.10 14.92 1.04
CA LYS A 64 -4.90 14.38 -0.08
C LYS A 64 -4.05 13.58 -1.05
N SER A 65 -2.83 14.05 -1.35
CA SER A 65 -1.89 13.32 -2.21
C SER A 65 -1.49 11.98 -1.59
N GLY A 66 -1.11 11.99 -0.31
CA GLY A 66 -0.78 10.76 0.42
C GLY A 66 -1.97 9.81 0.55
N ALA A 67 -3.18 10.34 0.78
CA ALA A 67 -4.40 9.55 0.86
C ALA A 67 -4.73 8.82 -0.46
N VAL A 68 -4.46 9.44 -1.61
CA VAL A 68 -4.60 8.76 -2.92
C VAL A 68 -3.70 7.54 -2.97
N THR A 69 -2.43 7.68 -2.60
CA THR A 69 -1.48 6.55 -2.59
C THR A 69 -1.91 5.46 -1.61
N GLY A 70 -2.25 5.84 -0.37
CA GLY A 70 -2.67 4.88 0.66
C GLY A 70 -3.94 4.12 0.31
N LEU A 71 -4.99 4.83 -0.17
CA LEU A 71 -6.25 4.19 -0.56
C LEU A 71 -6.10 3.35 -1.83
N LEU A 72 -5.23 3.76 -2.76
CA LEU A 72 -4.91 2.97 -3.95
C LEU A 72 -4.25 1.63 -3.59
N VAL A 73 -3.29 1.67 -2.67
CA VAL A 73 -2.59 0.47 -2.17
C VAL A 73 -3.57 -0.54 -1.59
N VAL A 74 -4.35 -0.12 -0.58
CA VAL A 74 -5.27 -1.04 0.10
C VAL A 74 -6.43 -1.47 -0.80
N GLY A 75 -6.93 -0.56 -1.65
CA GLY A 75 -8.00 -0.83 -2.60
C GLY A 75 -7.59 -1.83 -3.68
N LEU A 76 -6.44 -1.63 -4.31
CA LEU A 76 -5.94 -2.55 -5.35
C LEU A 76 -5.53 -3.91 -4.76
N ALA A 77 -4.96 -3.94 -3.55
CA ALA A 77 -4.58 -5.19 -2.90
C ALA A 77 -5.82 -6.04 -2.57
N LEU A 78 -6.83 -5.43 -1.93
CA LEU A 78 -8.08 -6.12 -1.63
C LEU A 78 -8.80 -6.54 -2.91
N LEU A 79 -8.93 -5.64 -3.88
CA LEU A 79 -9.55 -5.94 -5.17
C LEU A 79 -8.83 -7.09 -5.90
N GLY A 80 -7.49 -7.08 -5.90
CA GLY A 80 -6.69 -8.12 -6.52
C GLY A 80 -6.93 -9.49 -5.89
N VAL A 81 -6.92 -9.58 -4.56
CA VAL A 81 -7.17 -10.84 -3.85
C VAL A 81 -8.61 -11.32 -4.06
N VAL A 82 -9.61 -10.42 -3.89
CA VAL A 82 -11.03 -10.76 -4.03
C VAL A 82 -11.35 -11.17 -5.46
N ALA A 83 -10.92 -10.39 -6.46
CA ALA A 83 -11.19 -10.70 -7.87
C ALA A 83 -10.52 -12.00 -8.30
N TYR A 84 -9.29 -12.24 -7.85
CA TYR A 84 -8.56 -13.45 -8.19
C TYR A 84 -9.13 -14.68 -7.50
N PHE A 85 -9.48 -14.58 -6.20
CA PHE A 85 -10.18 -15.63 -5.48
C PHE A 85 -11.54 -15.94 -6.14
N GLY A 86 -12.32 -14.92 -6.46
CA GLY A 86 -13.60 -15.06 -7.15
C GLY A 86 -13.48 -15.66 -8.55
N LEU A 87 -12.40 -15.37 -9.28
CA LEU A 87 -12.09 -16.00 -10.56
C LEU A 87 -11.84 -17.50 -10.38
N LEU A 88 -11.01 -17.90 -9.42
CA LEU A 88 -10.65 -19.30 -9.19
C LEU A 88 -11.85 -20.13 -8.73
N VAL A 89 -12.62 -19.63 -7.77
CA VAL A 89 -13.73 -20.35 -7.17
C VAL A 89 -15.03 -20.17 -7.97
N GLY A 90 -15.39 -18.92 -8.28
CA GLY A 90 -16.68 -18.60 -8.90
C GLY A 90 -16.74 -18.87 -10.40
N VAL A 91 -15.64 -18.63 -11.15
CA VAL A 91 -15.64 -18.80 -12.62
C VAL A 91 -15.05 -20.13 -13.04
N LEU A 92 -13.92 -20.52 -12.43
CA LEU A 92 -13.23 -21.76 -12.78
C LEU A 92 -13.74 -22.97 -12.01
N GLY A 93 -14.58 -22.78 -10.97
CA GLY A 93 -15.24 -23.84 -10.24
C GLY A 93 -14.31 -24.68 -9.37
N TYR A 94 -13.16 -24.13 -8.93
CA TYR A 94 -12.29 -24.84 -7.99
C TYR A 94 -12.87 -24.79 -6.57
N ASP A 95 -12.68 -25.88 -5.83
CA ASP A 95 -13.05 -25.89 -4.41
C ASP A 95 -12.25 -24.83 -3.64
N GLU A 96 -12.92 -24.12 -2.73
CA GLU A 96 -12.38 -22.96 -1.99
C GLU A 96 -11.08 -23.28 -1.24
N GLY A 97 -10.98 -24.46 -0.63
CA GLY A 97 -9.77 -24.95 0.08
C GLY A 97 -8.83 -25.75 -0.80
N SER A 98 -9.04 -25.83 -2.12
CA SER A 98 -8.19 -26.60 -3.00
C SER A 98 -6.77 -26.03 -3.05
N ARG A 99 -5.79 -26.94 -3.22
CA ARG A 99 -4.39 -26.55 -3.36
C ARG A 99 -4.17 -25.55 -4.51
N LYS A 100 -4.93 -25.65 -5.60
CA LYS A 100 -4.84 -24.74 -6.74
C LYS A 100 -5.24 -23.30 -6.38
N VAL A 101 -6.25 -23.13 -5.54
CA VAL A 101 -6.67 -21.81 -5.04
C VAL A 101 -5.63 -21.24 -4.09
N VAL A 102 -5.16 -22.06 -3.15
CA VAL A 102 -4.11 -21.66 -2.18
C VAL A 102 -2.81 -21.28 -2.90
N ASP A 103 -2.30 -22.16 -3.77
CA ASP A 103 -1.05 -21.89 -4.52
C ASP A 103 -1.19 -20.64 -5.42
N GLY A 104 -2.36 -20.42 -6.00
CA GLY A 104 -2.65 -19.23 -6.81
C GLY A 104 -2.60 -17.94 -5.98
N LEU A 105 -3.26 -17.90 -4.83
CA LEU A 105 -3.26 -16.75 -3.91
C LEU A 105 -1.86 -16.48 -3.35
N VAL A 106 -1.14 -17.52 -2.95
CA VAL A 106 0.26 -17.39 -2.49
C VAL A 106 1.15 -16.83 -3.60
N ALA A 107 0.98 -17.30 -4.83
CA ALA A 107 1.73 -16.78 -5.98
C ALA A 107 1.42 -15.30 -6.26
N LEU A 108 0.17 -14.83 -6.03
CA LEU A 108 -0.17 -13.41 -6.10
C LEU A 108 0.65 -12.59 -5.09
N GLY A 109 0.75 -13.07 -3.85
CA GLY A 109 1.62 -12.45 -2.83
C GLY A 109 3.08 -12.40 -3.27
N PHE A 110 3.63 -13.49 -3.81
CA PHE A 110 5.00 -13.53 -4.32
C PHE A 110 5.23 -12.60 -5.50
N GLY A 111 4.24 -12.42 -6.39
CA GLY A 111 4.33 -11.46 -7.48
C GLY A 111 4.41 -10.02 -6.98
N ALA A 112 3.61 -9.68 -5.98
CA ALA A 112 3.67 -8.40 -5.29
C ALA A 112 5.04 -8.19 -4.61
N SER A 113 5.54 -9.22 -3.91
CA SER A 113 6.83 -9.21 -3.22
C SER A 113 8.01 -8.96 -4.15
N LEU A 114 8.02 -9.59 -5.32
CA LEU A 114 9.09 -9.37 -6.29
C LEU A 114 9.19 -7.89 -6.70
N ILE A 115 8.05 -7.26 -7.01
CA ILE A 115 8.01 -5.84 -7.38
C ILE A 115 8.39 -4.95 -6.20
N SER A 116 7.86 -5.23 -5.02
CA SER A 116 8.14 -4.52 -3.79
C SER A 116 9.64 -4.46 -3.49
N ILE A 117 10.33 -5.59 -3.52
CA ILE A 117 11.78 -5.66 -3.28
C ILE A 117 12.54 -4.72 -4.23
N PHE A 118 12.30 -4.83 -5.54
CA PHE A 118 13.03 -4.02 -6.52
C PHE A 118 12.63 -2.53 -6.47
N ALA A 119 11.35 -2.23 -6.25
CA ALA A 119 10.87 -0.86 -6.13
C ALA A 119 11.42 -0.18 -4.87
N ARG A 120 11.42 -0.89 -3.72
CA ARG A 120 11.94 -0.37 -2.46
C ARG A 120 13.46 -0.15 -2.50
N LEU A 121 14.21 -1.12 -3.01
CA LEU A 121 15.66 -0.97 -3.17
C LEU A 121 16.02 0.14 -4.15
N GLY A 122 15.38 0.17 -5.32
CA GLY A 122 15.63 1.20 -6.33
C GLY A 122 15.22 2.60 -5.85
N GLY A 123 14.05 2.74 -5.25
CA GLY A 123 13.56 3.98 -4.67
C GLY A 123 14.46 4.48 -3.53
N GLY A 124 14.82 3.61 -2.60
CA GLY A 124 15.69 3.96 -1.47
C GLY A 124 17.11 4.36 -1.89
N ILE A 125 17.68 3.69 -2.90
CA ILE A 125 18.99 4.07 -3.47
C ILE A 125 18.90 5.46 -4.13
N PHE A 126 17.84 5.71 -4.89
CA PHE A 126 17.64 7.01 -5.54
C PHE A 126 17.49 8.14 -4.52
N THR A 127 16.66 7.96 -3.51
CA THR A 127 16.45 8.92 -2.41
C THR A 127 17.75 9.22 -1.68
N LYS A 128 18.48 8.19 -1.26
CA LYS A 128 19.74 8.39 -0.56
C LYS A 128 20.85 8.94 -1.47
N GLY A 129 20.85 8.64 -2.74
CA GLY A 129 21.75 9.24 -3.70
C GLY A 129 21.51 10.75 -3.87
N ALA A 130 20.25 11.18 -3.89
CA ALA A 130 19.87 12.59 -3.97
C ALA A 130 20.19 13.34 -2.66
N ASP A 131 19.79 12.81 -1.50
CA ASP A 131 20.00 13.34 -0.16
C ASP A 131 21.51 13.52 0.14
N VAL A 132 22.27 12.44 0.10
CA VAL A 132 23.72 12.48 0.37
C VAL A 132 24.47 13.35 -0.66
N GLY A 133 24.11 13.26 -1.94
CA GLY A 133 24.72 14.10 -2.99
C GLY A 133 24.42 15.58 -2.81
N GLY A 134 23.17 15.92 -2.43
CA GLY A 134 22.76 17.27 -2.11
C GLY A 134 23.51 17.86 -0.91
N ASP A 135 23.65 17.06 0.15
CA ASP A 135 24.38 17.43 1.36
C ASP A 135 25.89 17.61 1.11
N MET A 136 26.49 16.73 0.34
CA MET A 136 27.92 16.85 -0.02
C MET A 136 28.20 18.16 -0.75
N VAL A 137 27.40 18.52 -1.73
CA VAL A 137 27.56 19.77 -2.48
C VAL A 137 27.21 20.98 -1.62
N GLY A 138 26.09 20.93 -0.91
CA GLY A 138 25.63 22.06 -0.09
C GLY A 138 26.46 22.29 1.16
N LYS A 139 26.50 21.34 2.07
CA LYS A 139 27.14 21.49 3.38
C LYS A 139 28.67 21.45 3.30
N VAL A 140 29.23 20.51 2.53
CA VAL A 140 30.66 20.26 2.53
C VAL A 140 31.41 21.20 1.56
N GLU A 141 30.93 21.30 0.32
CA GLU A 141 31.63 22.11 -0.69
C GLU A 141 31.25 23.60 -0.61
N ALA A 142 29.96 23.91 -0.55
CA ALA A 142 29.48 25.28 -0.58
C ALA A 142 29.33 25.93 0.81
N GLY A 143 29.35 25.15 1.90
CA GLY A 143 29.23 25.65 3.27
C GLY A 143 27.88 26.31 3.58
N ILE A 144 26.83 25.90 2.89
CA ILE A 144 25.46 26.40 3.10
C ILE A 144 24.64 25.41 3.95
N PRO A 145 23.59 25.90 4.66
CA PRO A 145 22.72 25.04 5.45
C PRO A 145 22.05 23.93 4.62
N GLU A 146 21.59 22.90 5.29
CA GLU A 146 20.73 21.86 4.73
C GLU A 146 19.46 22.49 4.17
N ASP A 147 18.94 21.93 3.08
CA ASP A 147 17.73 22.40 2.38
C ASP A 147 17.76 23.86 1.92
N ASP A 148 18.92 24.46 1.80
CA ASP A 148 19.05 25.84 1.35
C ASP A 148 18.57 25.98 -0.11
N PRO A 149 17.65 26.94 -0.42
CA PRO A 149 17.12 27.12 -1.77
C PRO A 149 18.16 27.51 -2.82
N ARG A 150 19.36 27.88 -2.42
CA ARG A 150 20.51 28.15 -3.32
C ARG A 150 21.13 26.85 -3.86
N ASN A 151 20.90 25.72 -3.18
CA ASN A 151 21.36 24.42 -3.63
C ASN A 151 20.32 23.79 -4.56
N ALA A 152 20.63 23.68 -5.85
CA ALA A 152 19.73 23.07 -6.82
C ALA A 152 19.46 21.58 -6.53
N ALA A 153 20.33 20.91 -5.80
CA ALA A 153 20.15 19.51 -5.39
C ALA A 153 19.02 19.30 -4.38
N THR A 154 18.59 20.33 -3.65
CA THR A 154 17.43 20.28 -2.76
C THR A 154 16.14 19.86 -3.50
N ILE A 155 15.98 20.27 -4.77
CA ILE A 155 14.84 19.82 -5.60
C ILE A 155 14.96 18.33 -5.90
N ALA A 156 16.17 17.84 -6.21
CA ALA A 156 16.39 16.42 -6.49
C ALA A 156 16.15 15.55 -5.25
N ASP A 157 16.50 16.05 -4.06
CA ASP A 157 16.25 15.39 -2.78
C ASP A 157 14.74 15.28 -2.50
N ASN A 158 14.00 16.38 -2.57
CA ASN A 158 12.56 16.36 -2.43
C ASN A 158 11.83 15.43 -3.42
N VAL A 159 12.30 15.36 -4.68
CA VAL A 159 11.78 14.40 -5.67
C VAL A 159 12.20 12.97 -5.31
N GLY A 160 13.40 12.79 -4.77
CA GLY A 160 13.90 11.51 -4.26
C GLY A 160 12.99 10.91 -3.20
N ASP A 161 12.54 11.71 -2.23
CA ASP A 161 11.60 11.29 -1.20
C ASP A 161 10.29 10.77 -1.80
N ASN A 162 9.74 11.44 -2.82
CA ASN A 162 8.56 10.93 -3.51
C ASN A 162 8.82 9.59 -4.22
N VAL A 163 10.00 9.37 -4.77
CA VAL A 163 10.36 8.09 -5.38
C VAL A 163 10.54 7.01 -4.31
N GLY A 164 11.23 7.31 -3.21
CA GLY A 164 11.41 6.40 -2.08
C GLY A 164 10.11 5.99 -1.44
N ASP A 165 9.31 6.97 -1.01
CA ASP A 165 8.11 6.74 -0.22
C ASP A 165 6.91 6.30 -1.07
N CYS A 166 6.69 6.90 -2.23
CA CYS A 166 5.50 6.61 -3.02
C CYS A 166 5.70 5.48 -4.04
N ALA A 167 6.87 5.33 -4.66
CA ALA A 167 7.12 4.21 -5.56
C ALA A 167 7.60 2.97 -4.80
N GLY A 168 8.58 3.15 -3.90
CA GLY A 168 9.18 2.06 -3.13
C GLY A 168 8.26 1.55 -2.03
N MET A 169 7.89 2.42 -1.08
CA MET A 169 7.11 2.01 0.08
C MET A 169 5.66 1.68 -0.25
N ALA A 170 5.03 2.31 -1.25
CA ALA A 170 3.67 1.94 -1.65
C ALA A 170 3.59 0.49 -2.17
N ALA A 171 4.58 0.04 -2.95
CA ALA A 171 4.67 -1.35 -3.39
C ALA A 171 4.89 -2.31 -2.21
N ASP A 172 5.70 -1.92 -1.23
CA ASP A 172 5.97 -2.67 0.00
C ASP A 172 4.70 -2.80 0.87
N LEU A 173 3.95 -1.72 1.05
CA LEU A 173 2.68 -1.73 1.77
C LEU A 173 1.61 -2.57 1.05
N PHE A 174 1.58 -2.52 -0.28
CA PHE A 174 0.70 -3.38 -1.08
C PHE A 174 1.01 -4.86 -0.82
N GLU A 175 2.28 -5.23 -0.89
CA GLU A 175 2.73 -6.59 -0.59
C GLU A 175 2.29 -7.02 0.80
N THR A 176 2.66 -6.24 1.83
CA THR A 176 2.35 -6.55 3.23
C THR A 176 0.86 -6.76 3.45
N TYR A 177 0.02 -5.90 2.87
CA TYR A 177 -1.43 -6.00 2.97
C TYR A 177 -1.96 -7.26 2.28
N ALA A 178 -1.57 -7.50 1.03
CA ALA A 178 -1.99 -8.67 0.26
C ALA A 178 -1.53 -9.98 0.91
N VAL A 179 -0.24 -10.06 1.32
CA VAL A 179 0.33 -11.26 1.95
C VAL A 179 -0.34 -11.57 3.28
N THR A 180 -0.64 -10.56 4.10
CA THR A 180 -1.33 -10.77 5.39
C THR A 180 -2.73 -11.36 5.18
N ILE A 181 -3.49 -10.85 4.21
CA ILE A 181 -4.80 -11.41 3.86
C ILE A 181 -4.65 -12.86 3.40
N VAL A 182 -3.77 -13.10 2.43
CA VAL A 182 -3.55 -14.42 1.86
C VAL A 182 -3.06 -15.42 2.92
N ALA A 183 -2.12 -15.01 3.79
CA ALA A 183 -1.64 -15.87 4.88
C ALA A 183 -2.77 -16.28 5.84
N THR A 184 -3.66 -15.35 6.17
CA THR A 184 -4.85 -15.64 7.00
C THR A 184 -5.80 -16.61 6.28
N MET A 185 -6.03 -16.43 4.97
CA MET A 185 -6.84 -17.34 4.18
C MET A 185 -6.21 -18.75 4.10
N VAL A 186 -4.89 -18.83 3.91
CA VAL A 186 -4.15 -20.12 3.88
C VAL A 186 -4.25 -20.85 5.22
N LEU A 187 -4.05 -20.15 6.33
CA LEU A 187 -4.21 -20.73 7.66
C LEU A 187 -5.65 -21.20 7.87
N SER A 188 -6.62 -20.42 7.44
CA SER A 188 -8.04 -20.82 7.50
C SER A 188 -8.31 -22.09 6.69
N ALA A 189 -7.75 -22.20 5.49
CA ALA A 189 -7.87 -23.39 4.65
C ALA A 189 -7.28 -24.64 5.29
N ILE A 190 -6.20 -24.49 6.07
CA ILE A 190 -5.53 -25.60 6.77
C ILE A 190 -6.33 -26.03 8.02
N TYR A 191 -6.69 -25.06 8.88
CA TYR A 191 -7.31 -25.37 10.17
C TYR A 191 -8.78 -25.79 10.06
N PHE A 192 -9.50 -25.30 9.06
CA PHE A 192 -10.92 -25.58 8.86
C PHE A 192 -11.20 -26.49 7.66
N ALA A 193 -10.16 -27.21 7.18
CA ALA A 193 -10.31 -28.18 6.11
C ALA A 193 -11.39 -29.23 6.44
N GLY A 194 -12.32 -29.44 5.53
CA GLY A 194 -13.40 -30.43 5.71
C GLY A 194 -14.58 -29.97 6.58
N THR A 195 -14.63 -28.68 6.95
CA THR A 195 -15.81 -28.11 7.63
C THR A 195 -16.72 -27.39 6.63
N ASP A 196 -18.03 -27.41 6.88
CA ASP A 196 -19.03 -26.72 6.04
C ASP A 196 -18.90 -25.19 6.08
N TYR A 197 -18.12 -24.65 7.02
CA TYR A 197 -17.93 -23.22 7.23
C TYR A 197 -16.69 -22.67 6.52
N LEU A 198 -15.92 -23.49 5.81
CA LEU A 198 -14.65 -23.10 5.22
C LEU A 198 -14.75 -21.84 4.34
N GLY A 199 -15.76 -21.80 3.46
CA GLY A 199 -15.96 -20.64 2.57
C GLY A 199 -16.23 -19.34 3.32
N SER A 200 -17.08 -19.40 4.36
CA SER A 200 -17.37 -18.23 5.18
C SER A 200 -16.14 -17.74 5.94
N ILE A 201 -15.30 -18.65 6.41
CA ILE A 201 -14.06 -18.32 7.14
C ILE A 201 -13.01 -17.73 6.18
N LEU A 202 -12.91 -18.23 4.96
CA LEU A 202 -12.01 -17.66 3.94
C LEU A 202 -12.41 -16.25 3.51
N LEU A 203 -13.71 -15.94 3.48
CA LEU A 203 -14.23 -14.61 3.16
C LEU A 203 -14.09 -13.61 4.31
N PHE A 204 -13.96 -14.09 5.55
CA PHE A 204 -13.93 -13.22 6.74
C PHE A 204 -12.79 -12.18 6.73
N PRO A 205 -11.50 -12.51 6.45
CA PRO A 205 -10.45 -11.51 6.38
C PRO A 205 -10.69 -10.48 5.27
N LEU A 206 -11.29 -10.87 4.16
CA LEU A 206 -11.65 -9.95 3.07
C LEU A 206 -12.73 -8.96 3.51
N ALA A 207 -13.76 -9.44 4.23
CA ALA A 207 -14.82 -8.61 4.75
C ALA A 207 -14.28 -7.59 5.78
N ILE A 208 -13.42 -8.02 6.72
CA ILE A 208 -12.77 -7.11 7.67
C ILE A 208 -12.01 -6.02 6.93
N CYS A 209 -11.19 -6.39 5.95
CA CYS A 209 -10.41 -5.43 5.18
C CYS A 209 -11.30 -4.43 4.42
N ALA A 210 -12.42 -4.87 3.86
CA ALA A 210 -13.38 -3.99 3.19
C ALA A 210 -13.97 -2.95 4.17
N VAL A 211 -14.36 -3.38 5.36
CA VAL A 211 -14.88 -2.49 6.42
C VAL A 211 -13.80 -1.52 6.89
N CYS A 212 -12.55 -1.98 7.06
CA CYS A 212 -11.40 -1.13 7.42
C CYS A 212 -11.11 -0.03 6.39
N ILE A 213 -11.31 -0.30 5.10
CA ILE A 213 -11.17 0.73 4.05
C ILE A 213 -12.22 1.83 4.25
N ILE A 214 -13.46 1.48 4.53
CA ILE A 214 -14.53 2.47 4.80
C ILE A 214 -14.17 3.30 6.04
N ALA A 215 -13.74 2.68 7.12
CA ALA A 215 -13.29 3.37 8.32
C ALA A 215 -12.10 4.31 8.03
N SER A 216 -11.16 3.89 7.19
CA SER A 216 -10.01 4.69 6.78
C SER A 216 -10.45 5.92 5.97
N VAL A 217 -11.39 5.77 5.04
CA VAL A 217 -11.95 6.90 4.27
C VAL A 217 -12.62 7.90 5.23
N ILE A 218 -13.42 7.44 6.18
CA ILE A 218 -14.04 8.32 7.19
C ILE A 218 -12.95 9.01 8.02
N GLY A 219 -11.90 8.29 8.43
CA GLY A 219 -10.77 8.82 9.20
C GLY A 219 -10.05 9.97 8.52
N THR A 220 -9.99 9.99 7.17
CA THR A 220 -9.36 11.09 6.43
C THR A 220 -10.01 12.45 6.68
N PHE A 221 -11.30 12.49 6.95
CA PHE A 221 -12.04 13.74 7.22
C PHE A 221 -11.69 14.38 8.57
N PHE A 222 -11.07 13.63 9.49
CA PHE A 222 -10.63 14.12 10.79
C PHE A 222 -9.25 14.77 10.76
N VAL A 223 -8.51 14.66 9.67
CA VAL A 223 -7.18 15.27 9.52
C VAL A 223 -7.33 16.76 9.24
N LYS A 224 -7.42 17.55 10.31
CA LYS A 224 -7.55 19.01 10.26
C LYS A 224 -6.77 19.65 11.40
N LEU A 225 -6.07 20.75 11.10
CA LEU A 225 -5.45 21.60 12.12
C LEU A 225 -6.53 22.33 12.90
N GLY A 226 -6.30 22.47 14.20
CA GLY A 226 -7.11 23.38 15.03
C GLY A 226 -6.81 24.84 14.69
N LYS A 227 -7.76 25.76 14.93
CA LYS A 227 -7.54 27.20 14.73
C LYS A 227 -6.34 27.66 15.52
N GLY A 228 -5.34 28.25 14.85
CA GLY A 228 -4.10 28.75 15.48
C GLY A 228 -3.10 27.67 15.89
N SER A 229 -3.33 26.40 15.59
CA SER A 229 -2.39 25.31 15.88
C SER A 229 -1.40 25.12 14.74
N THR A 230 -0.13 24.95 15.07
CA THR A 230 0.96 24.58 14.16
C THR A 230 1.33 23.09 14.24
N ASN A 231 0.65 22.33 15.12
CA ASN A 231 0.97 20.92 15.35
C ASN A 231 0.37 20.02 14.26
N ILE A 232 1.13 19.82 13.19
CA ILE A 232 0.78 18.96 12.05
C ILE A 232 0.63 17.50 12.49
N MET A 233 1.56 16.99 13.30
CA MET A 233 1.51 15.60 13.78
C MET A 233 0.24 15.33 14.59
N GLY A 234 -0.18 16.28 15.42
CA GLY A 234 -1.44 16.18 16.17
C GLY A 234 -2.68 16.10 15.24
N ALA A 235 -2.65 16.76 14.09
CA ALA A 235 -3.71 16.66 13.10
C ALA A 235 -3.74 15.29 12.42
N LEU A 236 -2.58 14.71 12.08
CA LEU A 236 -2.46 13.37 11.51
C LEU A 236 -2.90 12.29 12.50
N TYR A 237 -2.50 12.41 13.76
CA TYR A 237 -2.93 11.47 14.83
C TYR A 237 -4.44 11.48 15.05
N LYS A 238 -5.13 12.60 14.87
CA LYS A 238 -6.61 12.61 14.94
C LYS A 238 -7.23 11.68 13.90
N GLY A 239 -6.74 11.72 12.66
CA GLY A 239 -7.21 10.81 11.60
C GLY A 239 -6.90 9.34 11.93
N LEU A 240 -5.67 9.07 12.40
CA LEU A 240 -5.24 7.72 12.78
C LEU A 240 -6.10 7.15 13.92
N ILE A 241 -6.29 7.92 14.99
CA ILE A 241 -7.09 7.50 16.16
C ILE A 241 -8.55 7.30 15.76
N ALA A 242 -9.13 8.22 14.96
CA ALA A 242 -10.50 8.08 14.48
C ALA A 242 -10.69 6.80 13.65
N THR A 243 -9.76 6.51 12.74
CA THR A 243 -9.77 5.27 11.96
C THR A 243 -9.67 4.04 12.88
N GLY A 244 -8.71 4.05 13.82
CA GLY A 244 -8.50 2.95 14.75
C GLY A 244 -9.72 2.66 15.61
N VAL A 245 -10.34 3.70 16.19
CA VAL A 245 -11.56 3.56 17.00
C VAL A 245 -12.73 3.03 16.16
N LEU A 246 -12.93 3.57 14.95
CA LEU A 246 -13.99 3.09 14.06
C LEU A 246 -13.78 1.62 13.67
N THR A 247 -12.55 1.24 13.34
CA THR A 247 -12.21 -0.15 13.00
C THR A 247 -12.47 -1.08 14.20
N CYS A 248 -12.02 -0.68 15.41
CA CYS A 248 -12.26 -1.46 16.61
C CYS A 248 -13.76 -1.63 16.91
N LEU A 249 -14.56 -0.58 16.80
CA LEU A 249 -16.00 -0.64 17.01
C LEU A 249 -16.71 -1.54 16.00
N LEU A 250 -16.28 -1.50 14.74
CA LEU A 250 -16.86 -2.34 13.69
C LEU A 250 -16.46 -3.81 13.84
N TYR A 251 -15.23 -4.07 14.29
CA TYR A 251 -14.72 -5.42 14.52
C TYR A 251 -15.30 -6.06 15.80
N THR A 252 -15.52 -5.27 16.85
CA THR A 252 -16.02 -5.74 18.15
C THR A 252 -17.54 -5.70 18.26
N SER A 253 -18.26 -5.47 17.15
CA SER A 253 -19.73 -5.60 17.15
C SER A 253 -20.13 -7.01 17.63
N PRO A 254 -21.08 -7.13 18.56
CA PRO A 254 -21.40 -8.41 19.17
C PRO A 254 -21.77 -9.44 18.10
N SER A 255 -21.10 -10.59 18.16
CA SER A 255 -21.41 -11.73 17.33
C SER A 255 -22.87 -12.16 17.62
N PRO A 256 -23.66 -12.63 16.64
CA PRO A 256 -24.97 -13.23 16.86
C PRO A 256 -24.95 -14.43 17.83
N ARG A 257 -23.77 -14.87 18.27
CA ARG A 257 -23.61 -15.94 19.28
C ARG A 257 -23.61 -15.42 20.72
N ASP A 258 -23.58 -14.10 20.93
CA ASP A 258 -23.57 -13.48 22.26
C ASP A 258 -24.94 -12.91 22.62
N ALA A 259 -25.97 -13.16 21.80
CA ALA A 259 -27.39 -12.78 22.00
C ALA A 259 -28.27 -13.97 22.35
#